data_5de098496b9123ee83a0b3fa1994430e
#
_entry.id   5de098496b9123ee83a0b3fa1994430e
#
_cell.length_a   1.000
_cell.length_b   1.000
_cell.length_c   1.000
_cell.angle_alpha   90.00
_cell.angle_beta   90.00
_cell.angle_gamma   90.00
#
_symmetry.space_group_name_H-M   'P 1'
#
loop_
_entity.id
_entity.type
_entity.pdbx_description
1 polymer ?
#
loop_
_entity_poly.entity_id
_entity_poly.type
_entity_poly.pdbx_seq_one_letter_code
_entity_poly.pdbx_strand_id
1 'polypeptide(L)'
;MILYVAWRRFKIVMSEQEETVDIKKKVISTGIRVGTQVKTKFMKPFITKASPEGLYMLDIDITLARIDTSAKFINRLGAENIIVCSSRRYAEVPIEKFCEMTGAKKLLGRFMPGTLTNPSLPYYIEPKLVVISDPEVDEQALIEATNAGIPVVGIANTDNITSKLDIIIPGNNRGRKALATIYWLLVRQILIEKGELKENESMKYETVSYTHLTLPTNREV
;
A
#
# COMPACT_ATOMS: atom_id res chain seq x y z
N MET A 1 13.30 -43.28 0.85
CA MET A 1 12.06 -42.46 0.68
C MET A 1 12.04 -41.23 1.58
N ILE A 2 12.36 -41.32 2.86
CA ILE A 2 12.36 -40.20 3.84
C ILE A 2 13.40 -39.12 3.48
N LEU A 3 14.59 -39.46 3.07
CA LEU A 3 15.68 -38.55 2.66
C LEU A 3 15.31 -37.72 1.40
N TYR A 4 14.59 -38.30 0.45
CA TYR A 4 14.14 -37.60 -0.76
C TYR A 4 13.08 -36.55 -0.46
N VAL A 5 12.15 -36.85 0.47
CA VAL A 5 11.12 -35.90 0.90
C VAL A 5 11.76 -34.76 1.70
N ALA A 6 12.72 -35.03 2.56
CA ALA A 6 13.46 -34.04 3.32
C ALA A 6 14.29 -33.12 2.40
N TRP A 7 14.96 -33.69 1.38
CA TRP A 7 15.73 -32.93 0.39
C TRP A 7 14.85 -32.03 -0.49
N ARG A 8 13.68 -32.55 -0.90
CA ARG A 8 12.69 -31.77 -1.67
C ARG A 8 12.13 -30.60 -0.84
N ARG A 9 11.83 -30.83 0.44
CA ARG A 9 11.40 -29.80 1.39
C ARG A 9 12.48 -28.74 1.63
N PHE A 10 13.73 -29.17 1.81
CA PHE A 10 14.89 -28.29 1.94
C PHE A 10 15.10 -27.42 0.69
N LYS A 11 14.97 -27.98 -0.51
CA LYS A 11 15.10 -27.25 -1.77
C LYS A 11 13.98 -26.20 -1.97
N ILE A 12 12.75 -26.51 -1.54
CA ILE A 12 11.62 -25.58 -1.57
C ILE A 12 11.88 -24.42 -0.59
N VAL A 13 12.29 -24.70 0.64
CA VAL A 13 12.59 -23.66 1.64
C VAL A 13 13.75 -22.77 1.20
N MET A 14 14.79 -23.34 0.56
CA MET A 14 15.92 -22.56 0.04
C MET A 14 15.49 -21.65 -1.14
N SER A 15 14.64 -22.12 -2.06
CA SER A 15 14.12 -21.30 -3.15
C SER A 15 13.21 -20.17 -2.65
N GLU A 16 12.38 -20.42 -1.64
CA GLU A 16 11.55 -19.40 -1.00
C GLU A 16 12.41 -18.32 -0.30
N GLN A 17 13.52 -18.72 0.32
CA GLN A 17 14.45 -17.76 0.94
C GLN A 17 15.19 -16.89 -0.10
N GLU A 18 15.61 -17.46 -1.22
CA GLU A 18 16.28 -16.73 -2.31
C GLU A 18 15.32 -15.70 -2.95
N GLU A 19 14.07 -16.07 -3.24
CA GLU A 19 13.08 -15.17 -3.81
C GLU A 19 12.69 -14.04 -2.86
N THR A 20 12.52 -14.32 -1.57
CA THR A 20 12.25 -13.28 -0.57
C THR A 20 13.40 -12.28 -0.44
N VAL A 21 14.64 -12.74 -0.57
CA VAL A 21 15.84 -11.88 -0.58
C VAL A 21 15.86 -10.98 -1.81
N ASP A 22 15.50 -11.49 -2.99
CA ASP A 22 15.48 -10.70 -4.23
C ASP A 22 14.35 -9.68 -4.24
N ILE A 23 13.17 -10.01 -3.72
CA ILE A 23 12.08 -9.05 -3.51
C ILE A 23 12.52 -7.96 -2.53
N LYS A 24 13.13 -8.31 -1.40
CA LYS A 24 13.65 -7.34 -0.43
C LYS A 24 14.70 -6.41 -1.06
N LYS A 25 15.62 -6.91 -1.87
CA LYS A 25 16.61 -6.09 -2.58
C LYS A 25 15.95 -5.12 -3.56
N LYS A 26 14.97 -5.59 -4.34
CA LYS A 26 14.18 -4.72 -5.25
C LYS A 26 13.43 -3.65 -4.48
N VAL A 27 12.76 -4.01 -3.37
CA VAL A 27 12.04 -3.07 -2.50
C VAL A 27 12.97 -2.01 -1.90
N ILE A 28 14.17 -2.40 -1.46
CA ILE A 28 15.17 -1.48 -0.92
C ILE A 28 15.58 -0.44 -1.98
N SER A 29 15.76 -0.86 -3.23
CA SER A 29 16.19 0.03 -4.33
C SER A 29 15.14 1.09 -4.70
N THR A 30 13.87 0.90 -4.36
CA THR A 30 12.79 1.85 -4.68
C THR A 30 12.66 3.01 -3.67
N GLY A 31 13.44 2.98 -2.59
CA GLY A 31 13.41 4.02 -1.57
C GLY A 31 12.19 3.99 -0.64
N ILE A 32 11.52 2.85 -0.54
CA ILE A 32 10.33 2.67 0.32
C ILE A 32 10.62 2.92 1.80
N ARG A 33 11.85 2.62 2.23
CA ARG A 33 12.33 2.79 3.61
C ARG A 33 12.77 4.21 3.97
N VAL A 34 12.88 5.10 3.00
CA VAL A 34 13.40 6.45 3.22
C VAL A 34 12.29 7.33 3.79
N GLY A 35 12.46 7.73 5.04
CA GLY A 35 11.56 8.68 5.71
C GLY A 35 12.01 10.12 5.53
N THR A 36 11.45 11.00 6.36
CA THR A 36 11.77 12.43 6.42
C THR A 36 12.73 12.74 7.58
N GLN A 37 13.13 14.00 7.73
CA GLN A 37 13.94 14.48 8.85
C GLN A 37 13.12 14.64 10.14
N VAL A 38 11.79 14.61 10.02
CA VAL A 38 10.88 14.73 11.15
C VAL A 38 10.35 13.34 11.52
N LYS A 39 10.18 13.09 12.81
CA LYS A 39 9.53 11.89 13.33
C LYS A 39 8.43 12.25 14.31
N THR A 40 7.29 11.58 14.19
CA THR A 40 6.21 11.66 15.15
C THR A 40 6.39 10.62 16.25
N LYS A 41 5.75 10.85 17.39
CA LYS A 41 5.74 9.89 18.52
C LYS A 41 5.14 8.54 18.09
N PHE A 42 4.11 8.57 17.24
CA PHE A 42 3.39 7.39 16.76
C PHE A 42 4.23 6.52 15.81
N MET A 43 5.08 7.15 14.97
CA MET A 43 5.91 6.44 14.01
C MET A 43 7.26 5.96 14.57
N LYS A 44 7.60 6.36 15.80
CA LYS A 44 8.85 5.95 16.47
C LYS A 44 9.09 4.43 16.49
N PRO A 45 8.08 3.55 16.75
CA PRO A 45 8.28 2.10 16.76
C PRO A 45 8.68 1.51 15.40
N PHE A 46 8.42 2.20 14.30
CA PHE A 46 8.68 1.75 12.92
C PHE A 46 10.02 2.24 12.37
N ILE A 47 10.76 3.03 13.13
CA ILE A 47 12.04 3.64 12.73
C ILE A 47 13.19 2.81 13.29
N THR A 48 14.08 2.34 12.40
CA THR A 48 15.29 1.58 12.77
C THR A 48 16.44 2.48 13.14
N LYS A 49 16.79 3.44 12.28
CA LYS A 49 17.95 4.32 12.45
C LYS A 49 17.76 5.63 11.71
N ALA A 50 18.61 6.63 12.05
CA ALA A 50 18.77 7.84 11.27
C ALA A 50 19.97 7.69 10.31
N SER A 51 19.81 8.17 9.07
CA SER A 51 20.94 8.31 8.14
C SER A 51 21.87 9.42 8.57
N PRO A 52 23.15 9.42 8.15
CA PRO A 52 24.06 10.56 8.35
C PRO A 52 23.53 11.90 7.82
N GLU A 53 22.65 11.85 6.81
CA GLU A 53 21.97 13.00 6.22
C GLU A 53 20.78 13.53 7.06
N GLY A 54 20.53 12.96 8.23
CA GLY A 54 19.42 13.32 9.10
C GLY A 54 18.07 12.71 8.72
N LEU A 55 17.99 11.83 7.73
CA LEU A 55 16.76 11.15 7.33
C LEU A 55 16.51 9.91 8.20
N TYR A 56 15.29 9.75 8.67
CA TYR A 56 14.90 8.54 9.39
C TYR A 56 14.62 7.38 8.43
N MET A 57 15.08 6.19 8.79
CA MET A 57 14.90 4.99 8.00
C MET A 57 13.88 4.08 8.64
N LEU A 58 12.86 3.70 7.86
CA LEU A 58 11.81 2.78 8.27
C LEU A 58 12.29 1.32 8.20
N ASP A 59 11.68 0.47 9.02
CA ASP A 59 11.94 -0.97 9.04
C ASP A 59 11.16 -1.66 7.91
N ILE A 60 11.88 -2.35 7.04
CA ILE A 60 11.27 -3.06 5.90
C ILE A 60 10.53 -4.31 6.35
N ASP A 61 11.04 -5.02 7.33
CA ASP A 61 10.42 -6.28 7.77
C ASP A 61 9.06 -5.98 8.41
N ILE A 62 8.97 -4.89 9.19
CA ILE A 62 7.68 -4.42 9.73
C ILE A 62 6.77 -3.95 8.59
N THR A 63 7.29 -3.25 7.59
CA THR A 63 6.50 -2.80 6.43
C THR A 63 5.87 -3.99 5.71
N LEU A 64 6.64 -5.02 5.40
CA LEU A 64 6.16 -6.22 4.74
C LEU A 64 5.12 -6.97 5.58
N ALA A 65 5.36 -7.14 6.88
CA ALA A 65 4.41 -7.76 7.80
C ALA A 65 3.08 -6.97 7.89
N ARG A 66 3.13 -5.64 7.83
CA ARG A 66 1.94 -4.79 7.83
C ARG A 66 1.19 -4.84 6.50
N ILE A 67 1.90 -4.96 5.37
CA ILE A 67 1.29 -5.19 4.05
C ILE A 67 0.55 -6.52 4.04
N ASP A 68 1.16 -7.60 4.55
CA ASP A 68 0.51 -8.91 4.68
C ASP A 68 -0.74 -8.85 5.55
N THR A 69 -0.66 -8.22 6.72
CA THR A 69 -1.82 -8.02 7.60
C THR A 69 -2.94 -7.23 6.92
N SER A 70 -2.59 -6.16 6.20
CA SER A 70 -3.54 -5.33 5.46
C SER A 70 -4.21 -6.12 4.33
N ALA A 71 -3.45 -6.94 3.60
CA ALA A 71 -3.96 -7.78 2.52
C ALA A 71 -4.97 -8.82 3.04
N LYS A 72 -4.67 -9.47 4.16
CA LYS A 72 -5.59 -10.40 4.84
C LYS A 72 -6.87 -9.70 5.28
N PHE A 73 -6.76 -8.49 5.81
CA PHE A 73 -7.91 -7.70 6.24
C PHE A 73 -8.79 -7.29 5.05
N ILE A 74 -8.18 -6.79 3.97
CA ILE A 74 -8.85 -6.46 2.70
C ILE A 74 -9.59 -7.66 2.14
N ASN A 75 -8.96 -8.82 2.12
CA ASN A 75 -9.54 -10.02 1.55
C ASN A 75 -10.77 -10.51 2.35
N ARG A 76 -10.74 -10.41 3.69
CA ARG A 76 -11.88 -10.75 4.55
C ARG A 76 -13.11 -9.87 4.34
N LEU A 77 -12.92 -8.58 4.04
CA LEU A 77 -14.01 -7.63 3.80
C LEU A 77 -14.55 -7.69 2.37
N GLY A 78 -13.79 -8.27 1.46
CA GLY A 78 -14.05 -8.30 0.02
C GLY A 78 -13.59 -7.01 -0.66
N ALA A 79 -12.72 -7.14 -1.63
CA ALA A 79 -12.08 -6.00 -2.30
C ALA A 79 -13.07 -5.03 -2.98
N GLU A 80 -14.22 -5.52 -3.42
CA GLU A 80 -15.30 -4.71 -4.04
C GLU A 80 -15.92 -3.68 -3.09
N ASN A 81 -15.87 -3.95 -1.77
CA ASN A 81 -16.42 -3.09 -0.74
C ASN A 81 -15.41 -2.07 -0.19
N ILE A 82 -14.27 -1.92 -0.87
CA ILE A 82 -13.15 -1.08 -0.43
C ILE A 82 -13.05 0.13 -1.32
N ILE A 83 -12.72 1.26 -0.71
CA ILE A 83 -12.39 2.49 -1.42
C ILE A 83 -10.94 2.85 -1.15
N VAL A 84 -10.24 3.22 -2.22
CA VAL A 84 -8.88 3.77 -2.13
C VAL A 84 -8.94 5.25 -2.44
N CYS A 85 -8.54 6.08 -1.48
CA CYS A 85 -8.54 7.53 -1.61
C CYS A 85 -7.11 8.06 -1.75
N SER A 86 -6.90 8.99 -2.68
CA SER A 86 -5.66 9.78 -2.73
C SER A 86 -5.82 11.07 -3.52
N SER A 87 -5.32 12.15 -2.94
CA SER A 87 -5.16 13.45 -3.61
C SER A 87 -3.75 13.63 -4.22
N ARG A 88 -2.83 12.67 -3.98
CA ARG A 88 -1.48 12.71 -4.53
C ARG A 88 -1.46 12.22 -5.97
N ARG A 89 -0.98 13.06 -6.91
CA ARG A 89 -0.82 12.70 -8.34
C ARG A 89 0.06 11.46 -8.56
N TYR A 90 1.09 11.26 -7.74
CA TYR A 90 1.98 10.09 -7.86
C TYR A 90 1.32 8.78 -7.43
N ALA A 91 0.20 8.83 -6.71
CA ALA A 91 -0.57 7.68 -6.30
C ALA A 91 -1.65 7.27 -7.32
N GLU A 92 -2.01 8.13 -8.27
CA GLU A 92 -3.10 7.89 -9.24
C GLU A 92 -2.89 6.59 -10.01
N VAL A 93 -1.77 6.44 -10.71
CA VAL A 93 -1.46 5.23 -11.51
C VAL A 93 -1.37 3.96 -10.65
N PRO A 94 -0.64 3.96 -9.51
CA PRO A 94 -0.65 2.81 -8.60
C PRO A 94 -2.05 2.40 -8.14
N ILE A 95 -2.89 3.36 -7.78
CA ILE A 95 -4.26 3.09 -7.32
C ILE A 95 -5.13 2.58 -8.46
N GLU A 96 -5.02 3.13 -9.67
CA GLU A 96 -5.73 2.62 -10.84
C GLU A 96 -5.43 1.15 -11.10
N LYS A 97 -4.14 0.80 -11.09
CA LYS A 97 -3.71 -0.59 -11.26
C LYS A 97 -4.17 -1.48 -10.10
N PHE A 98 -4.13 -0.97 -8.87
CA PHE A 98 -4.66 -1.67 -7.71
C PHE A 98 -6.15 -1.98 -7.88
N CYS A 99 -6.95 -0.98 -8.26
CA CYS A 99 -8.39 -1.14 -8.44
C CYS A 99 -8.74 -2.04 -9.63
N GLU A 100 -7.98 -1.96 -10.74
CA GLU A 100 -8.12 -2.84 -11.91
C GLU A 100 -7.91 -4.32 -11.54
N MET A 101 -6.93 -4.61 -10.68
CA MET A 101 -6.58 -5.98 -10.29
C MET A 101 -7.46 -6.54 -9.17
N THR A 102 -7.95 -5.69 -8.28
CA THR A 102 -8.69 -6.14 -7.08
C THR A 102 -10.19 -5.95 -7.16
N GLY A 103 -10.67 -5.09 -8.08
CA GLY A 103 -12.07 -4.69 -8.16
C GLY A 103 -12.48 -3.61 -7.14
N ALA A 104 -11.55 -3.03 -6.40
CA ALA A 104 -11.81 -1.95 -5.45
C ALA A 104 -12.23 -0.65 -6.15
N LYS A 105 -12.97 0.20 -5.44
CA LYS A 105 -13.35 1.53 -5.94
C LYS A 105 -12.24 2.54 -5.69
N LYS A 106 -12.08 3.51 -6.59
CA LYS A 106 -11.10 4.58 -6.47
C LYS A 106 -11.76 5.94 -6.30
N LEU A 107 -11.20 6.77 -5.42
CA LEU A 107 -11.48 8.19 -5.29
C LEU A 107 -10.16 8.96 -5.45
N LEU A 108 -9.91 9.45 -6.66
CA LEU A 108 -8.67 10.15 -7.01
C LEU A 108 -8.91 11.66 -7.08
N GLY A 109 -7.86 12.41 -6.73
CA GLY A 109 -7.92 13.87 -6.69
C GLY A 109 -8.57 14.38 -5.40
N ARG A 110 -9.19 15.57 -5.48
CA ARG A 110 -9.78 16.20 -4.29
C ARG A 110 -10.96 15.38 -3.76
N PHE A 111 -10.86 14.98 -2.50
CA PHE A 111 -11.95 14.31 -1.80
C PHE A 111 -13.12 15.31 -1.58
N MET A 112 -14.31 14.94 -2.03
CA MET A 112 -15.50 15.76 -1.88
C MET A 112 -16.11 15.55 -0.48
N PRO A 113 -16.27 16.62 0.34
CA PRO A 113 -16.89 16.49 1.64
C PRO A 113 -18.30 15.91 1.57
N GLY A 114 -18.63 15.01 2.51
CA GLY A 114 -19.93 14.35 2.56
C GLY A 114 -20.00 13.02 1.81
N THR A 115 -18.95 12.62 1.09
CA THR A 115 -18.93 11.35 0.32
C THR A 115 -19.18 10.12 1.18
N LEU A 116 -18.68 10.09 2.42
CA LEU A 116 -18.85 8.97 3.35
C LEU A 116 -19.89 9.22 4.44
N THR A 117 -20.37 10.47 4.61
CA THR A 117 -21.19 10.86 5.75
C THR A 117 -22.60 11.35 5.38
N ASN A 118 -22.83 11.80 4.15
CA ASN A 118 -24.13 12.38 3.76
C ASN A 118 -24.84 11.54 2.70
N PRO A 119 -25.84 10.73 3.07
CA PRO A 119 -26.59 9.87 2.15
C PRO A 119 -27.47 10.64 1.14
N SER A 120 -27.72 11.95 1.35
CA SER A 120 -28.50 12.77 0.40
C SER A 120 -27.71 13.18 -0.84
N LEU A 121 -26.40 12.95 -0.87
CA LEU A 121 -25.56 13.34 -2.00
C LEU A 121 -25.52 12.23 -3.07
N PRO A 122 -25.52 12.60 -4.36
CA PRO A 122 -25.52 11.63 -5.46
C PRO A 122 -24.22 10.81 -5.55
N TYR A 123 -23.15 11.25 -4.91
CA TYR A 123 -21.84 10.59 -4.85
C TYR A 123 -21.56 9.91 -3.50
N TYR A 124 -22.60 9.75 -2.66
CA TYR A 124 -22.48 9.02 -1.39
C TYR A 124 -22.11 7.57 -1.62
N ILE A 125 -21.16 7.09 -0.85
CA ILE A 125 -20.68 5.71 -0.89
C ILE A 125 -20.47 5.21 0.54
N GLU A 126 -20.88 3.97 0.79
CA GLU A 126 -20.72 3.30 2.09
C GLU A 126 -19.76 2.10 1.96
N PRO A 127 -18.45 2.31 2.09
CA PRO A 127 -17.47 1.23 2.02
C PRO A 127 -17.33 0.53 3.38
N LYS A 128 -16.82 -0.70 3.35
CA LYS A 128 -16.43 -1.43 4.55
C LYS A 128 -15.01 -1.12 5.02
N LEU A 129 -14.19 -0.52 4.15
CA LEU A 129 -12.82 -0.15 4.43
C LEU A 129 -12.40 1.00 3.53
N VAL A 130 -11.65 1.93 4.10
CA VAL A 130 -10.99 3.02 3.35
C VAL A 130 -9.48 2.81 3.40
N VAL A 131 -8.84 2.86 2.24
CA VAL A 131 -7.37 2.84 2.11
C VAL A 131 -6.89 4.23 1.72
N ILE A 132 -5.98 4.81 2.48
CA ILE A 132 -5.47 6.17 2.31
C ILE A 132 -3.97 6.13 2.00
N SER A 133 -3.56 6.85 0.94
CA SER A 133 -2.15 6.93 0.55
C SER A 133 -1.33 7.85 1.44
N ASP A 134 -1.94 8.92 1.94
CA ASP A 134 -1.27 9.90 2.80
C ASP A 134 -2.26 10.53 3.77
N PRO A 135 -2.13 10.24 5.08
CA PRO A 135 -3.03 10.77 6.10
C PRO A 135 -3.02 12.31 6.22
N GLU A 136 -1.93 12.98 5.82
CA GLU A 136 -1.80 14.43 5.90
C GLU A 136 -2.55 15.14 4.77
N VAL A 137 -2.43 14.62 3.55
CA VAL A 137 -3.06 15.23 2.37
C VAL A 137 -4.53 14.83 2.26
N ASP A 138 -4.87 13.60 2.65
CA ASP A 138 -6.21 13.04 2.56
C ASP A 138 -6.94 13.11 3.92
N GLU A 139 -6.63 14.12 4.75
CA GLU A 139 -7.18 14.28 6.09
C GLU A 139 -8.72 14.32 6.12
N GLN A 140 -9.36 14.93 5.11
CA GLN A 140 -10.81 14.99 5.02
C GLN A 140 -11.44 13.59 4.91
N ALA A 141 -10.88 12.74 4.06
CA ALA A 141 -11.35 11.35 3.92
C ALA A 141 -11.16 10.57 5.22
N LEU A 142 -10.04 10.80 5.93
CA LEU A 142 -9.73 10.19 7.21
C LEU A 142 -10.72 10.60 8.30
N ILE A 143 -11.05 11.90 8.40
CA ILE A 143 -12.03 12.41 9.36
C ILE A 143 -13.42 11.82 9.09
N GLU A 144 -13.87 11.82 7.85
CA GLU A 144 -15.18 11.29 7.50
C GLU A 144 -15.29 9.80 7.73
N ALA A 145 -14.26 9.01 7.36
CA ALA A 145 -14.23 7.57 7.62
C ALA A 145 -14.29 7.28 9.13
N THR A 146 -13.52 8.02 9.93
CA THR A 146 -13.54 7.90 11.41
C THR A 146 -14.91 8.25 11.98
N ASN A 147 -15.56 9.32 11.52
CA ASN A 147 -16.88 9.73 11.98
C ASN A 147 -17.98 8.75 11.56
N ALA A 148 -17.84 8.10 10.41
CA ALA A 148 -18.75 7.07 9.92
C ALA A 148 -18.48 5.70 10.57
N GLY A 149 -17.43 5.55 11.38
CA GLY A 149 -17.05 4.28 12.01
C GLY A 149 -16.47 3.26 11.01
N ILE A 150 -15.96 3.72 9.88
CA ILE A 150 -15.37 2.87 8.84
C ILE A 150 -13.87 2.71 9.16
N PRO A 151 -13.35 1.47 9.21
CA PRO A 151 -11.94 1.23 9.47
C PRO A 151 -11.05 1.79 8.35
N VAL A 152 -9.87 2.29 8.72
CA VAL A 152 -8.93 2.95 7.81
C VAL A 152 -7.56 2.28 7.83
N VAL A 153 -7.10 1.89 6.64
CA VAL A 153 -5.71 1.49 6.39
C VAL A 153 -4.97 2.64 5.75
N GLY A 154 -3.87 3.07 6.33
CA GLY A 154 -3.09 4.19 5.80
C GLY A 154 -1.63 3.87 5.56
N ILE A 155 -1.09 4.40 4.46
CA ILE A 155 0.36 4.43 4.21
C ILE A 155 0.92 5.67 4.90
N ALA A 156 1.79 5.48 5.89
CA ALA A 156 2.31 6.57 6.70
C ALA A 156 3.83 6.67 6.65
N ASN A 157 4.32 7.88 6.46
CA ASN A 157 5.74 8.21 6.56
C ASN A 157 6.10 8.62 7.99
N THR A 158 7.35 8.89 8.28
CA THR A 158 7.88 9.21 9.63
C THR A 158 7.30 10.46 10.26
N ASP A 159 6.82 11.40 9.46
CA ASP A 159 6.24 12.69 9.87
C ASP A 159 4.70 12.67 10.03
N ASN A 160 4.03 11.63 9.55
CA ASN A 160 2.57 11.58 9.62
C ASN A 160 2.03 11.32 11.03
N ILE A 161 0.86 11.90 11.32
CA ILE A 161 0.06 11.62 12.51
C ILE A 161 -0.87 10.44 12.18
N THR A 162 -0.76 9.37 12.94
CA THR A 162 -1.45 8.11 12.66
C THR A 162 -2.53 7.75 13.68
N SER A 163 -2.97 8.71 14.50
CA SER A 163 -3.92 8.48 15.60
C SER A 163 -5.31 8.02 15.15
N LYS A 164 -5.70 8.30 13.91
CA LYS A 164 -7.00 7.92 13.33
C LYS A 164 -6.91 6.73 12.36
N LEU A 165 -5.74 6.09 12.26
CA LEU A 165 -5.54 4.92 11.40
C LEU A 165 -5.66 3.65 12.24
N ASP A 166 -6.41 2.67 11.76
CA ASP A 166 -6.54 1.35 12.40
C ASP A 166 -5.37 0.44 12.05
N ILE A 167 -4.97 0.45 10.78
CA ILE A 167 -3.78 -0.27 10.30
C ILE A 167 -2.83 0.72 9.63
N ILE A 168 -1.57 0.70 10.06
CA ILE A 168 -0.52 1.55 9.52
C ILE A 168 0.41 0.68 8.68
N ILE A 169 0.62 1.07 7.42
CA ILE A 169 1.67 0.54 6.56
C ILE A 169 2.81 1.58 6.56
N PRO A 170 3.89 1.35 7.33
CA PRO A 170 5.00 2.30 7.34
C PRO A 170 5.72 2.27 6.00
N GLY A 171 5.86 3.43 5.36
CA GLY A 171 6.50 3.52 4.06
C GLY A 171 6.59 4.95 3.54
N ASN A 172 7.42 5.13 2.53
CA ASN A 172 7.58 6.43 1.88
C ASN A 172 6.36 6.73 0.98
N ASN A 173 5.46 7.59 1.44
CA ASN A 173 4.26 8.00 0.71
C ASN A 173 4.47 9.22 -0.21
N ARG A 174 5.70 9.77 -0.27
CA ARG A 174 6.06 10.92 -1.13
C ARG A 174 6.74 10.50 -2.41
N GLY A 175 7.40 9.34 -2.41
CA GLY A 175 8.14 8.83 -3.55
C GLY A 175 7.25 8.08 -4.55
N ARG A 176 7.28 8.46 -5.84
CA ARG A 176 6.53 7.77 -6.90
C ARG A 176 6.84 6.28 -6.97
N LYS A 177 8.13 5.92 -6.98
CA LYS A 177 8.57 4.51 -7.03
C LYS A 177 8.19 3.76 -5.75
N ALA A 178 8.28 4.42 -4.60
CA ALA A 178 7.95 3.82 -3.31
C ALA A 178 6.45 3.49 -3.22
N LEU A 179 5.56 4.45 -3.56
CA LEU A 179 4.11 4.21 -3.61
C LEU A 179 3.75 3.10 -4.59
N ALA A 180 4.32 3.12 -5.79
CA ALA A 180 4.13 2.08 -6.79
C ALA A 180 4.48 0.69 -6.24
N THR A 181 5.59 0.58 -5.52
CA THR A 181 6.04 -0.68 -4.92
C THR A 181 5.13 -1.13 -3.77
N ILE A 182 4.65 -0.20 -2.91
CA ILE A 182 3.72 -0.54 -1.82
C ILE A 182 2.42 -1.10 -2.39
N TYR A 183 1.81 -0.41 -3.37
CA TYR A 183 0.57 -0.88 -3.99
C TYR A 183 0.77 -2.18 -4.76
N TRP A 184 1.90 -2.34 -5.44
CA TRP A 184 2.24 -3.59 -6.13
C TRP A 184 2.36 -4.78 -5.15
N LEU A 185 3.06 -4.60 -4.03
CA LEU A 185 3.19 -5.60 -2.98
C LEU A 185 1.83 -5.93 -2.36
N LEU A 186 0.99 -4.92 -2.13
CA LEU A 186 -0.34 -5.10 -1.56
C LEU A 186 -1.25 -5.91 -2.50
N VAL A 187 -1.25 -5.60 -3.81
CA VAL A 187 -1.97 -6.40 -4.81
C VAL A 187 -1.47 -7.83 -4.85
N ARG A 188 -0.14 -8.01 -4.91
CA ARG A 188 0.48 -9.33 -4.93
C ARG A 188 0.02 -10.18 -3.75
N GLN A 189 0.04 -9.60 -2.56
CA GLN A 189 -0.36 -10.31 -1.35
C GLN A 189 -1.86 -10.62 -1.31
N ILE A 190 -2.71 -9.71 -1.80
CA ILE A 190 -4.16 -9.95 -1.92
C ILE A 190 -4.45 -11.11 -2.88
N LEU A 191 -3.76 -11.18 -4.03
CA LEU A 191 -3.95 -12.25 -5.01
C LEU A 191 -3.45 -13.61 -4.49
N ILE A 192 -2.37 -13.62 -3.74
CA ILE A 192 -1.88 -14.83 -3.06
C ILE A 192 -2.91 -15.33 -2.03
N GLU A 193 -3.43 -14.44 -1.20
CA GLU A 193 -4.45 -14.79 -0.19
C GLU A 193 -5.79 -15.24 -0.80
N LYS A 194 -6.14 -14.74 -2.00
CA LYS A 194 -7.29 -15.23 -2.78
C LYS A 194 -7.03 -16.58 -3.45
N GLY A 195 -5.76 -17.01 -3.53
CA GLY A 195 -5.37 -18.23 -4.24
C GLY A 195 -5.33 -18.09 -5.77
N GLU A 196 -5.43 -16.87 -6.28
CA GLU A 196 -5.36 -16.57 -7.72
C GLU A 196 -3.91 -16.50 -8.24
N LEU A 197 -2.96 -16.31 -7.33
CA LEU A 197 -1.53 -16.24 -7.63
C LEU A 197 -0.76 -17.17 -6.69
N LYS A 198 0.15 -17.97 -7.22
CA LYS A 198 1.11 -18.70 -6.40
C LYS A 198 2.25 -17.77 -5.99
N GLU A 199 2.88 -18.06 -4.83
CA GLU A 199 3.99 -17.24 -4.34
C GLU A 199 5.12 -17.05 -5.34
N ASN A 200 5.32 -18.02 -6.24
CA ASN A 200 6.39 -18.05 -7.25
C ASN A 200 5.93 -17.59 -8.66
N GLU A 201 4.72 -17.08 -8.81
CA GLU A 201 4.24 -16.57 -10.10
C GLU A 201 4.51 -15.07 -10.24
N SER A 202 4.95 -14.67 -11.47
CA SER A 202 5.07 -13.25 -11.82
C SER A 202 3.67 -12.63 -12.02
N MET A 203 3.48 -11.43 -11.49
CA MET A 203 2.23 -10.69 -11.69
C MET A 203 2.08 -10.22 -13.14
N LYS A 204 0.83 -10.03 -13.59
CA LYS A 204 0.45 -9.48 -14.89
C LYS A 204 1.14 -8.14 -15.19
N TYR A 205 1.39 -7.34 -14.14
CA TYR A 205 2.06 -6.04 -14.23
C TYR A 205 3.29 -6.02 -13.34
N GLU A 206 4.42 -5.59 -13.90
CA GLU A 206 5.64 -5.33 -13.14
C GLU A 206 5.55 -3.99 -12.39
N THR A 207 6.41 -3.80 -11.40
CA THR A 207 6.50 -2.55 -10.60
C THR A 207 6.71 -1.31 -11.47
N VAL A 208 7.36 -1.45 -12.62
CA VAL A 208 7.61 -0.36 -13.57
C VAL A 208 6.31 0.18 -14.16
N SER A 209 5.32 -0.67 -14.46
CA SER A 209 4.02 -0.24 -15.01
C SER A 209 3.18 0.58 -14.04
N TYR A 210 3.44 0.47 -12.73
CA TYR A 210 2.82 1.31 -11.68
C TYR A 210 3.46 2.72 -11.58
N THR A 211 4.55 2.99 -12.30
CA THR A 211 5.26 4.28 -12.22
C THR A 211 5.02 5.19 -13.43
N HIS A 212 4.49 4.69 -14.53
CA HIS A 212 4.26 5.48 -15.73
C HIS A 212 2.99 6.32 -15.63
N LEU A 213 3.14 7.62 -15.40
CA LEU A 213 2.11 8.60 -15.74
C LEU A 213 2.12 8.77 -17.27
N THR A 214 1.11 8.29 -17.96
CA THR A 214 0.81 8.75 -19.31
C THR A 214 0.34 10.19 -19.18
N LEU A 215 1.23 11.15 -19.41
CA LEU A 215 0.83 12.52 -19.65
C LEU A 215 -0.06 12.49 -20.89
N PRO A 216 -1.27 13.11 -20.88
CA PRO A 216 -2.02 13.29 -22.10
C PRO A 216 -1.13 14.09 -23.05
N THR A 217 -0.71 13.47 -24.13
CA THR A 217 -0.01 14.13 -25.23
C THR A 217 -1.06 15.03 -25.86
N ASN A 218 -1.08 16.31 -25.48
CA ASN A 218 -1.71 17.33 -26.31
C ASN A 218 -0.92 17.37 -27.62
N ARG A 219 -1.34 16.55 -28.56
CA ARG A 219 -1.08 16.72 -29.99
C ARG A 219 -2.42 16.87 -30.66
N GLU A 220 -2.90 18.09 -30.65
CA GLU A 220 -3.77 18.64 -31.70
C GLU A 220 -3.49 20.14 -31.74
N VAL A 221 -2.67 20.50 -32.71
CA VAL A 221 -2.69 21.80 -33.40
C VAL A 221 -3.00 21.48 -34.85
#